data_d2d6c30ca4ddc2cf301d6d638494b34b
#
_entry.id   d2d6c30ca4ddc2cf301d6d638494b34b
#
_cell.length_a   1.000
_cell.length_b   1.000
_cell.length_c   1.000
_cell.angle_alpha   90.00
_cell.angle_beta   90.00
_cell.angle_gamma   90.00
#
_symmetry.space_group_name_H-M   'P 1'
#
loop_
_entity.id
_entity.type
_entity.pdbx_description
1 polymer ?
#
loop_
_entity_poly.entity_id
_entity_poly.type
_entity_poly.pdbx_seq_one_letter_code
_entity_poly.pdbx_strand_id
1 'polypeptide(L)'
;MRFAVLVVLGSALGLGQAVLAQGQESIAVPGNTKTSTPPAGAIIPAGTKVALILKQAISTKTAKEGDAVYAETTFPVAIDNKMIVPPGTYVQGKISQVKRGGHVKGRAELLIHFTSMIYPNGYTVMLPGSLENVPGAEKSTMKGDEGTIQQDSQTGEKLGTVAKTAGAGAAIGGIAGQGWKGAGIGAGVGGAVGAAIAMLSRGADVRLEPGTSVEMVIQREVPLDSSRIQLAGK
;
A
#
# COMPACT_ATOMS: atom_id res chain seq x y z
N MET A 1 -18.07 -59.16 -2.41
CA MET A 1 -18.78 -59.46 -3.66
C MET A 1 -17.90 -58.89 -4.76
N ARG A 2 -16.97 -59.56 -5.35
CA ARG A 2 -16.90 -60.62 -6.34
C ARG A 2 -17.80 -60.40 -7.55
N PHE A 3 -17.18 -60.08 -8.70
CA PHE A 3 -17.44 -60.49 -10.07
C PHE A 3 -16.35 -59.85 -10.93
N ALA A 4 -15.30 -60.56 -11.40
CA ALA A 4 -15.22 -61.57 -12.47
C ALA A 4 -15.28 -60.93 -13.87
N VAL A 5 -14.13 -60.71 -14.44
CA VAL A 5 -13.45 -61.34 -15.62
C VAL A 5 -14.36 -61.60 -16.82
N LEU A 6 -14.00 -61.04 -17.96
CA LEU A 6 -14.10 -61.75 -19.25
C LEU A 6 -12.99 -61.24 -20.20
N VAL A 7 -12.13 -62.22 -20.53
CA VAL A 7 -11.12 -62.19 -21.60
C VAL A 7 -11.80 -62.66 -22.87
N VAL A 8 -11.62 -61.96 -23.98
CA VAL A 8 -11.84 -62.58 -25.31
C VAL A 8 -10.61 -62.37 -26.17
N LEU A 9 -9.94 -63.47 -26.43
CA LEU A 9 -8.93 -63.58 -27.46
C LEU A 9 -9.64 -63.63 -28.84
N GLY A 10 -9.10 -62.88 -29.78
CA GLY A 10 -9.48 -63.01 -31.20
C GLY A 10 -8.29 -62.66 -32.08
N SER A 11 -7.60 -63.72 -32.52
CA SER A 11 -6.55 -63.72 -33.53
C SER A 11 -7.15 -63.70 -34.93
N ALA A 12 -6.71 -62.82 -35.82
CA ALA A 12 -6.80 -62.98 -37.25
C ALA A 12 -5.68 -62.27 -38.00
N LEU A 13 -5.01 -63.05 -38.78
CA LEU A 13 -4.01 -62.71 -39.80
C LEU A 13 -4.53 -61.70 -40.84
N GLY A 14 -3.64 -60.94 -41.42
CA GLY A 14 -3.89 -60.45 -42.76
C GLY A 14 -3.13 -59.25 -43.26
N LEU A 15 -2.08 -59.56 -44.04
CA LEU A 15 -1.66 -58.80 -45.23
C LEU A 15 -1.13 -57.38 -45.14
N GLY A 16 0.11 -57.27 -45.58
CA GLY A 16 0.89 -56.07 -45.78
C GLY A 16 0.26 -55.02 -46.68
N GLN A 17 0.45 -53.80 -46.28
CA GLN A 17 0.42 -52.65 -47.20
C GLN A 17 1.65 -51.80 -46.97
N ALA A 18 2.43 -51.68 -48.03
CA ALA A 18 3.52 -50.74 -48.13
C ALA A 18 2.95 -49.32 -48.00
N VAL A 19 3.26 -48.65 -46.90
CA VAL A 19 2.98 -47.23 -46.75
C VAL A 19 4.13 -46.47 -47.36
N LEU A 20 3.85 -45.84 -48.47
CA LEU A 20 4.68 -44.80 -49.10
C LEU A 20 5.03 -43.74 -48.04
N ALA A 21 6.33 -43.57 -47.81
CA ALA A 21 6.86 -42.46 -47.06
C ALA A 21 6.51 -41.17 -47.80
N GLN A 22 5.45 -40.49 -47.38
CA GLN A 22 5.21 -39.11 -47.75
C GLN A 22 6.17 -38.28 -46.92
N GLY A 23 7.16 -37.66 -47.59
CA GLY A 23 8.01 -36.67 -47.03
C GLY A 23 7.17 -35.51 -46.50
N GLN A 24 7.15 -35.37 -45.19
CA GLN A 24 6.73 -34.09 -44.57
C GLN A 24 7.80 -33.08 -44.93
N GLU A 25 7.56 -32.32 -45.96
CA GLU A 25 8.22 -31.05 -46.15
C GLU A 25 7.88 -30.18 -44.92
N SER A 26 8.86 -30.11 -44.02
CA SER A 26 8.86 -29.14 -42.96
C SER A 26 8.94 -27.80 -43.62
N ILE A 27 7.80 -27.13 -43.76
CA ILE A 27 7.74 -25.71 -44.12
C ILE A 27 8.40 -25.00 -42.94
N ALA A 28 9.71 -24.73 -43.09
CA ALA A 28 10.40 -23.77 -42.26
C ALA A 28 9.72 -22.41 -42.50
N VAL A 29 8.75 -22.06 -41.65
CA VAL A 29 8.29 -20.71 -41.51
C VAL A 29 9.51 -19.90 -41.11
N PRO A 30 10.01 -18.96 -41.92
CA PRO A 30 11.03 -18.06 -41.47
C PRO A 30 10.40 -17.23 -40.34
N GLY A 31 10.59 -17.69 -39.11
CA GLY A 31 10.28 -16.96 -37.93
C GLY A 31 11.14 -15.70 -37.92
N ASN A 32 10.65 -14.69 -38.60
CA ASN A 32 11.16 -13.35 -38.44
C ASN A 32 10.68 -12.89 -37.06
N THR A 33 11.21 -13.49 -36.00
CA THR A 33 11.21 -12.93 -34.67
C THR A 33 12.07 -11.68 -34.79
N LYS A 34 11.45 -10.60 -35.31
CA LYS A 34 11.93 -9.26 -35.00
C LYS A 34 11.90 -9.20 -33.49
N THR A 35 13.04 -9.54 -32.89
CA THR A 35 13.38 -9.07 -31.57
C THR A 35 13.30 -7.54 -31.72
N SER A 36 12.13 -6.99 -31.46
CA SER A 36 11.95 -5.56 -31.34
C SER A 36 12.81 -5.20 -30.13
N THR A 37 14.07 -4.84 -30.41
CA THR A 37 14.85 -4.06 -29.47
C THR A 37 13.91 -2.95 -29.02
N PRO A 38 13.55 -2.85 -27.73
CA PRO A 38 12.72 -1.74 -27.28
C PRO A 38 13.42 -0.47 -27.79
N PRO A 39 12.69 0.48 -28.37
CA PRO A 39 13.28 1.76 -28.72
C PRO A 39 14.02 2.23 -27.48
N ALA A 40 15.23 2.81 -27.66
CA ALA A 40 16.08 3.26 -26.57
C ALA A 40 15.26 4.17 -25.65
N GLY A 41 14.52 3.53 -24.75
CA GLY A 41 13.55 4.14 -23.86
C GLY A 41 14.29 4.64 -22.63
N ALA A 42 13.84 5.71 -22.07
CA ALA A 42 14.25 6.10 -20.73
C ALA A 42 13.81 5.00 -19.76
N ILE A 43 14.64 4.70 -18.78
CA ILE A 43 14.31 3.73 -17.72
C ILE A 43 14.25 4.52 -16.41
N ILE A 44 13.21 4.32 -15.63
CA ILE A 44 13.20 4.78 -14.24
C ILE A 44 13.84 3.67 -13.40
N PRO A 45 14.99 3.91 -12.76
CA PRO A 45 15.65 2.90 -11.94
C PRO A 45 14.83 2.54 -10.70
N ALA A 46 15.00 1.32 -10.20
CA ALA A 46 14.53 0.96 -8.87
C ALA A 46 15.17 1.88 -7.81
N GLY A 47 14.42 2.18 -6.76
CA GLY A 47 14.85 3.10 -5.71
C GLY A 47 14.63 4.58 -6.03
N THR A 48 14.11 4.91 -7.23
CA THR A 48 13.76 6.30 -7.55
C THR A 48 12.65 6.79 -6.65
N LYS A 49 12.87 7.92 -6.00
CA LYS A 49 11.92 8.58 -5.12
C LYS A 49 11.12 9.62 -5.89
N VAL A 50 9.82 9.59 -5.69
CA VAL A 50 8.88 10.51 -6.35
C VAL A 50 8.04 11.20 -5.29
N ALA A 51 8.13 12.51 -5.22
CA ALA A 51 7.32 13.31 -4.33
C ALA A 51 5.93 13.53 -4.92
N LEU A 52 4.93 13.16 -4.15
CA LEU A 52 3.52 13.20 -4.54
C LEU A 52 2.72 14.04 -3.55
N ILE A 53 1.59 14.54 -4.01
CA ILE A 53 0.56 15.16 -3.17
C ILE A 53 -0.75 14.39 -3.34
N LEU A 54 -1.38 14.03 -2.24
CA LEU A 54 -2.65 13.31 -2.27
C LEU A 54 -3.78 14.23 -2.75
N LYS A 55 -4.62 13.73 -3.61
CA LYS A 55 -5.77 14.46 -4.16
C LYS A 55 -7.07 14.20 -3.39
N GLN A 56 -7.07 13.21 -2.51
CA GLN A 56 -8.24 12.80 -1.72
C GLN A 56 -7.86 12.52 -0.26
N ALA A 57 -8.83 12.64 0.63
CA ALA A 57 -8.67 12.23 2.02
C ALA A 57 -8.68 10.70 2.13
N ILE A 58 -7.78 10.17 2.94
CA ILE A 58 -7.71 8.74 3.26
C ILE A 58 -7.72 8.58 4.77
N SER A 59 -8.57 7.71 5.30
CA SER A 59 -8.63 7.44 6.73
C SER A 59 -8.89 5.98 6.99
N THR A 60 -8.14 5.38 7.92
CA THR A 60 -8.37 4.00 8.36
C THR A 60 -9.76 3.77 8.95
N LYS A 61 -10.47 4.86 9.30
CA LYS A 61 -11.85 4.79 9.78
C LYS A 61 -12.83 4.37 8.68
N THR A 62 -12.63 4.83 7.46
CA THR A 62 -13.57 4.68 6.33
C THR A 62 -13.01 3.88 5.18
N ALA A 63 -11.69 3.85 5.03
CA ALA A 63 -11.00 3.17 3.96
C ALA A 63 -11.17 1.65 4.02
N LYS A 64 -11.17 1.02 2.87
CA LYS A 64 -11.23 -0.43 2.67
C LYS A 64 -10.06 -0.88 1.80
N GLU A 65 -9.69 -2.15 1.94
CA GLU A 65 -8.76 -2.77 1.02
C GLU A 65 -9.33 -2.77 -0.40
N GLY A 66 -8.50 -2.41 -1.36
CA GLY A 66 -8.90 -2.22 -2.76
C GLY A 66 -9.33 -0.81 -3.13
N ASP A 67 -9.59 0.08 -2.17
CA ASP A 67 -9.95 1.47 -2.46
C ASP A 67 -8.84 2.15 -3.27
N ALA A 68 -9.24 2.91 -4.30
CA ALA A 68 -8.32 3.65 -5.15
C ALA A 68 -7.71 4.85 -4.40
N VAL A 69 -6.44 5.11 -4.69
CA VAL A 69 -5.68 6.26 -4.18
C VAL A 69 -5.22 7.08 -5.37
N TYR A 70 -5.43 8.39 -5.31
CA TYR A 70 -5.03 9.33 -6.34
C TYR A 70 -4.06 10.37 -5.78
N ALA A 71 -2.96 10.53 -6.48
CA ALA A 71 -1.92 11.49 -6.15
C ALA A 71 -1.41 12.18 -7.43
N GLU A 72 -0.63 13.22 -7.27
CA GLU A 72 -0.02 13.97 -8.37
C GLU A 72 1.42 14.32 -8.00
N THR A 73 2.32 14.26 -8.99
CA THR A 73 3.72 14.62 -8.79
C THR A 73 3.87 16.12 -8.56
N THR A 74 4.58 16.49 -7.52
CA THR A 74 4.83 17.90 -7.16
C THR A 74 6.10 18.42 -7.80
N PHE A 75 7.13 17.59 -7.90
CA PHE A 75 8.42 17.95 -8.45
C PHE A 75 8.76 17.08 -9.66
N PRO A 76 9.53 17.62 -10.62
CA PRO A 76 10.01 16.82 -11.74
C PRO A 76 11.02 15.77 -11.25
N VAL A 77 10.96 14.57 -11.82
CA VAL A 77 12.01 13.56 -11.67
C VAL A 77 12.89 13.60 -12.90
N ALA A 78 14.18 13.89 -12.70
CA ALA A 78 15.19 13.90 -13.74
C ALA A 78 16.18 12.73 -13.54
N ILE A 79 16.51 12.05 -14.63
CA ILE A 79 17.50 10.97 -14.69
C ILE A 79 18.44 11.31 -15.85
N ASP A 80 19.74 11.23 -15.63
CA ASP A 80 20.76 11.57 -16.63
C ASP A 80 20.53 12.97 -17.26
N ASN A 81 20.20 13.94 -16.43
CA ASN A 81 19.92 15.33 -16.83
C ASN A 81 18.73 15.48 -17.80
N LYS A 82 17.88 14.46 -17.90
CA LYS A 82 16.63 14.50 -18.66
C LYS A 82 15.45 14.40 -17.70
N MET A 83 14.48 15.29 -17.84
CA MET A 83 13.23 15.20 -17.10
C MET A 83 12.46 13.99 -17.62
N ILE A 84 12.23 13.01 -16.75
CA ILE A 84 11.53 11.77 -17.09
C ILE A 84 10.08 11.81 -16.62
N VAL A 85 9.84 12.39 -15.45
CA VAL A 85 8.48 12.56 -14.93
C VAL A 85 8.27 14.06 -14.68
N PRO A 86 7.39 14.71 -15.44
CA PRO A 86 7.07 16.12 -15.20
C PRO A 86 6.18 16.28 -13.97
N PRO A 87 6.17 17.46 -13.33
CA PRO A 87 5.18 17.77 -12.33
C PRO A 87 3.77 17.76 -12.95
N GLY A 88 2.76 17.48 -12.14
CA GLY A 88 1.40 17.33 -12.64
C GLY A 88 1.09 15.97 -13.26
N THR A 89 2.01 15.00 -13.13
CA THR A 89 1.74 13.61 -13.54
C THR A 89 0.86 12.94 -12.48
N TYR A 90 -0.27 12.39 -12.91
CA TYR A 90 -1.17 11.67 -12.01
C TYR A 90 -0.62 10.29 -11.68
N VAL A 91 -0.72 9.91 -10.42
CA VAL A 91 -0.32 8.59 -9.93
C VAL A 91 -1.51 7.93 -9.27
N GLN A 92 -1.82 6.74 -9.73
CA GLN A 92 -2.89 5.93 -9.16
C GLN A 92 -2.30 4.79 -8.34
N GLY A 93 -2.94 4.51 -7.24
CA GLY A 93 -2.61 3.41 -6.36
C GLY A 93 -3.87 2.77 -5.79
N LYS A 94 -3.66 1.83 -4.91
CA LYS A 94 -4.71 1.17 -4.14
C LYS A 94 -4.26 0.95 -2.70
N ILE A 95 -5.24 0.89 -1.81
CA ILE A 95 -5.01 0.47 -0.44
C ILE A 95 -4.91 -1.05 -0.44
N SER A 96 -3.75 -1.56 -0.03
CA SER A 96 -3.49 -3.00 0.02
C SER A 96 -3.82 -3.60 1.38
N GLN A 97 -3.70 -2.79 2.44
CA GLN A 97 -4.06 -3.20 3.78
C GLN A 97 -4.56 -2.01 4.58
N VAL A 98 -5.60 -2.23 5.36
CA VAL A 98 -6.11 -1.25 6.32
C VAL A 98 -6.41 -1.92 7.64
N LYS A 99 -5.95 -1.31 8.73
CA LYS A 99 -6.22 -1.76 10.08
C LYS A 99 -6.56 -0.57 10.95
N ARG A 100 -7.67 -0.63 11.64
CA ARG A 100 -8.08 0.42 12.55
C ARG A 100 -7.39 0.30 13.91
N GLY A 101 -7.22 1.41 14.57
CA GLY A 101 -6.74 1.43 15.95
C GLY A 101 -7.64 0.64 16.89
N GLY A 102 -7.05 -0.21 17.73
CA GLY A 102 -7.76 -0.98 18.74
C GLY A 102 -8.12 -0.15 19.97
N HIS A 103 -9.02 -0.65 20.81
CA HIS A 103 -9.41 0.03 22.06
C HIS A 103 -8.27 0.04 23.10
N VAL A 104 -7.61 -1.10 23.31
CA VAL A 104 -6.57 -1.26 24.34
C VAL A 104 -5.20 -1.39 23.71
N LYS A 105 -5.09 -2.22 22.69
CA LYS A 105 -3.86 -2.51 21.97
C LYS A 105 -4.13 -2.49 20.46
N GLY A 106 -3.12 -2.19 19.70
CA GLY A 106 -3.18 -2.14 18.24
C GLY A 106 -3.17 -0.71 17.73
N ARG A 107 -2.22 -0.45 16.84
CA ARG A 107 -2.10 0.82 16.12
C ARG A 107 -2.90 0.73 14.84
N ALA A 108 -3.40 1.86 14.37
CA ALA A 108 -3.94 1.94 13.03
C ALA A 108 -2.79 1.80 12.01
N GLU A 109 -3.03 1.03 10.95
CA GLU A 109 -2.05 0.78 9.89
C GLU A 109 -2.74 0.99 8.54
N LEU A 110 -2.01 1.56 7.60
CA LEU A 110 -2.44 1.82 6.23
C LEU A 110 -1.28 1.52 5.28
N LEU A 111 -1.49 0.60 4.35
CA LEU A 111 -0.53 0.26 3.31
C LEU A 111 -1.08 0.67 1.95
N ILE A 112 -0.32 1.47 1.21
CA ILE A 112 -0.68 1.97 -0.11
C ILE A 112 0.35 1.48 -1.11
N HIS A 113 -0.12 0.84 -2.19
CA HIS A 113 0.68 0.52 -3.35
C HIS A 113 0.25 1.36 -4.54
N PHE A 114 1.21 2.00 -5.19
CA PHE A 114 0.99 2.72 -6.44
C PHE A 114 1.18 1.76 -7.62
N THR A 115 0.28 1.82 -8.59
CA THR A 115 0.19 0.83 -9.68
C THR A 115 0.36 1.43 -11.06
N SER A 116 0.07 2.70 -11.23
CA SER A 116 0.17 3.36 -12.54
C SER A 116 0.46 4.85 -12.41
N MET A 117 1.08 5.37 -13.46
CA MET A 117 1.39 6.78 -13.63
C MET A 117 0.82 7.25 -14.97
N ILE A 118 0.10 8.36 -14.97
CA ILE A 118 -0.55 8.94 -16.14
C ILE A 118 0.07 10.30 -16.38
N TYR A 119 0.80 10.43 -17.45
CA TYR A 119 1.45 11.66 -17.86
C TYR A 119 0.43 12.71 -18.34
N PRO A 120 0.77 14.01 -18.33
CA PRO A 120 -0.14 15.06 -18.80
C PRO A 120 -0.59 14.89 -20.26
N ASN A 121 0.17 14.20 -21.09
CA ASN A 121 -0.18 13.88 -22.47
C ASN A 121 -1.05 12.60 -22.62
N GLY A 122 -1.49 12.00 -21.50
CA GLY A 122 -2.30 10.78 -21.48
C GLY A 122 -1.52 9.47 -21.58
N TYR A 123 -0.19 9.52 -21.73
CA TYR A 123 0.62 8.30 -21.70
C TYR A 123 0.57 7.66 -20.32
N THR A 124 0.20 6.38 -20.27
CA THR A 124 0.05 5.63 -19.03
C THR A 124 1.12 4.55 -18.92
N VAL A 125 1.75 4.49 -17.77
CA VAL A 125 2.78 3.50 -17.43
C VAL A 125 2.38 2.76 -16.17
N MET A 126 2.50 1.44 -16.19
CA MET A 126 2.36 0.61 -15.01
C MET A 126 3.66 0.68 -14.20
N LEU A 127 3.54 0.91 -12.92
CA LEU A 127 4.71 0.98 -12.04
C LEU A 127 4.45 0.25 -10.72
N PRO A 128 5.45 -0.43 -10.19
CA PRO A 128 5.41 -0.98 -8.84
C PRO A 128 5.96 0.07 -7.87
N GLY A 129 5.09 0.87 -7.30
CA GLY A 129 5.45 1.89 -6.32
C GLY A 129 4.95 1.56 -4.93
N SER A 130 5.76 1.77 -3.91
CA SER A 130 5.35 1.73 -2.51
C SER A 130 5.52 3.09 -1.86
N LEU A 131 4.73 3.33 -0.83
CA LEU A 131 4.89 4.52 -0.02
C LEU A 131 6.16 4.39 0.83
N GLU A 132 7.03 5.39 0.81
CA GLU A 132 8.25 5.38 1.62
C GLU A 132 8.16 6.32 2.82
N ASN A 133 7.57 7.49 2.63
CA ASN A 133 7.50 8.49 3.68
C ASN A 133 6.25 9.37 3.53
N VAL A 134 5.83 9.95 4.67
CA VAL A 134 4.76 10.95 4.72
C VAL A 134 5.29 12.16 5.50
N PRO A 135 5.95 13.11 4.82
CA PRO A 135 6.46 14.31 5.47
C PRO A 135 5.35 15.07 6.19
N GLY A 136 5.56 15.43 7.45
CA GLY A 136 4.59 16.19 8.24
C GLY A 136 3.49 15.34 8.92
N ALA A 137 3.54 14.03 8.83
CA ALA A 137 2.65 13.16 9.61
C ALA A 137 3.18 13.01 11.05
N GLU A 138 3.03 14.06 11.86
CA GLU A 138 3.59 14.16 13.21
C GLU A 138 3.23 13.02 14.18
N LYS A 139 2.21 12.23 13.88
CA LYS A 139 1.70 11.15 14.73
C LYS A 139 1.71 9.78 14.04
N SER A 140 2.46 9.64 12.97
CA SER A 140 2.52 8.38 12.21
C SER A 140 3.95 8.03 11.86
N THR A 141 4.33 6.79 12.08
CA THR A 141 5.64 6.23 11.74
C THR A 141 5.50 5.25 10.59
N MET A 142 6.50 5.19 9.72
CA MET A 142 6.58 4.15 8.69
C MET A 142 7.09 2.85 9.32
N LYS A 143 6.45 1.75 8.98
CA LYS A 143 6.82 0.42 9.49
C LYS A 143 7.13 -0.52 8.32
N GLY A 144 8.32 -1.09 8.38
CA GLY A 144 8.79 -2.08 7.40
C GLY A 144 9.14 -1.48 6.04
N ASP A 145 9.74 -2.32 5.21
CA ASP A 145 10.22 -1.95 3.88
C ASP A 145 9.09 -1.77 2.84
N GLU A 146 7.87 -2.18 3.20
CA GLU A 146 6.69 -2.08 2.32
C GLU A 146 5.96 -0.74 2.44
N GLY A 147 6.42 0.16 3.30
CA GLY A 147 5.86 1.50 3.42
C GLY A 147 4.48 1.55 4.10
N THR A 148 4.28 0.74 5.15
CA THR A 148 3.06 0.80 5.95
C THR A 148 3.06 2.01 6.86
N ILE A 149 2.08 2.89 6.74
CA ILE A 149 1.85 3.99 7.68
C ILE A 149 1.23 3.40 8.94
N GLN A 150 1.88 3.60 10.08
CA GLN A 150 1.37 3.18 11.38
C GLN A 150 1.20 4.41 12.27
N GLN A 151 0.05 4.52 12.92
CA GLN A 151 -0.22 5.54 13.92
C GLN A 151 0.69 5.34 15.13
N ASP A 152 1.24 6.42 15.67
CA ASP A 152 2.09 6.37 16.87
C ASP A 152 1.34 5.84 18.10
N SER A 153 2.11 5.33 19.07
CA SER A 153 1.54 4.78 20.28
C SER A 153 0.88 5.87 21.12
N GLN A 154 -0.39 5.70 21.43
CA GLN A 154 -1.13 6.60 22.33
C GLN A 154 -1.10 6.18 23.79
N THR A 155 -0.22 5.26 24.16
CA THR A 155 -0.11 4.77 25.54
C THR A 155 0.16 5.91 26.53
N GLY A 156 1.06 6.83 26.17
CA GLY A 156 1.34 8.01 26.99
C GLY A 156 0.16 8.96 27.14
N GLU A 157 -0.61 9.17 26.09
CA GLU A 157 -1.81 10.02 26.10
C GLU A 157 -2.92 9.43 26.96
N LYS A 158 -3.12 8.11 26.87
CA LYS A 158 -4.09 7.37 27.72
C LYS A 158 -3.68 7.38 29.19
N LEU A 159 -2.39 7.20 29.48
CA LEU A 159 -1.86 7.33 30.84
C LEU A 159 -2.01 8.76 31.36
N GLY A 160 -1.77 9.77 30.52
CA GLY A 160 -1.99 11.16 30.85
C GLY A 160 -3.42 11.48 31.20
N THR A 161 -4.39 10.86 30.49
CA THR A 161 -5.83 11.02 30.80
C THR A 161 -6.16 10.43 32.17
N VAL A 162 -5.65 9.26 32.49
CA VAL A 162 -5.84 8.64 33.83
C VAL A 162 -5.24 9.53 34.92
N ALA A 163 -4.04 10.02 34.71
CA ALA A 163 -3.36 10.90 35.67
C ALA A 163 -4.11 12.22 35.86
N LYS A 164 -4.58 12.85 34.80
CA LYS A 164 -5.35 14.11 34.87
C LYS A 164 -6.68 13.93 35.59
N THR A 165 -7.42 12.85 35.31
CA THR A 165 -8.69 12.55 35.99
C THR A 165 -8.51 12.17 37.45
N ALA A 166 -7.47 11.42 37.77
CA ALA A 166 -7.09 11.11 39.14
C ALA A 166 -6.72 12.39 39.94
N GLY A 167 -5.91 13.26 39.31
CA GLY A 167 -5.52 14.55 39.90
C GLY A 167 -6.72 15.49 40.12
N ALA A 168 -7.61 15.61 39.15
CA ALA A 168 -8.85 16.39 39.31
C ALA A 168 -9.78 15.82 40.39
N GLY A 169 -9.93 14.49 40.43
CA GLY A 169 -10.71 13.81 41.48
C GLY A 169 -10.10 14.03 42.89
N ALA A 170 -8.76 13.97 42.97
CA ALA A 170 -8.05 14.25 44.24
C ALA A 170 -8.28 15.70 44.73
N ALA A 171 -8.21 16.66 43.83
CA ALA A 171 -8.42 18.09 44.16
C ALA A 171 -9.86 18.32 44.68
N ILE A 172 -10.87 17.80 43.94
CA ILE A 172 -12.28 17.93 44.33
C ILE A 172 -12.57 17.18 45.64
N GLY A 173 -12.07 15.95 45.77
CA GLY A 173 -12.23 15.13 46.96
C GLY A 173 -11.53 15.71 48.19
N GLY A 174 -10.33 16.33 48.00
CA GLY A 174 -9.59 17.03 49.06
C GLY A 174 -10.36 18.20 49.65
N ILE A 175 -11.01 19.00 48.77
CA ILE A 175 -11.82 20.16 49.17
C ILE A 175 -13.14 19.69 49.85
N ALA A 176 -13.85 18.75 49.23
CA ALA A 176 -15.14 18.27 49.73
C ALA A 176 -15.03 17.39 50.96
N GLY A 177 -13.98 16.56 51.07
CA GLY A 177 -13.76 15.58 52.13
C GLY A 177 -12.85 16.03 53.27
N GLN A 178 -12.50 17.32 53.34
CA GLN A 178 -11.68 17.92 54.38
C GLN A 178 -10.35 17.17 54.66
N GLY A 179 -9.53 17.06 53.62
CA GLY A 179 -8.14 16.62 53.77
C GLY A 179 -7.74 15.44 52.90
N TRP A 180 -6.62 14.83 53.28
CA TRP A 180 -5.95 13.84 52.48
C TRP A 180 -6.72 12.53 52.26
N LYS A 181 -7.66 12.19 53.20
CA LYS A 181 -8.58 11.05 53.02
C LYS A 181 -9.55 11.27 51.88
N GLY A 182 -10.15 12.46 51.81
CA GLY A 182 -11.02 12.84 50.70
C GLY A 182 -10.31 12.91 49.36
N ALA A 183 -9.06 13.42 49.38
CA ALA A 183 -8.20 13.46 48.19
C ALA A 183 -7.85 12.04 47.68
N GLY A 184 -7.59 11.10 48.62
CA GLY A 184 -7.29 9.72 48.25
C GLY A 184 -8.51 9.01 47.64
N ILE A 185 -9.69 9.18 48.19
CA ILE A 185 -10.92 8.61 47.62
C ILE A 185 -11.25 9.25 46.26
N GLY A 186 -11.15 10.57 46.17
CA GLY A 186 -11.37 11.30 44.92
C GLY A 186 -10.39 10.91 43.81
N ALA A 187 -9.11 10.70 44.15
CA ALA A 187 -8.10 10.21 43.22
C ALA A 187 -8.41 8.78 42.76
N GLY A 188 -8.85 7.91 43.69
CA GLY A 188 -9.20 6.53 43.35
C GLY A 188 -10.42 6.46 42.40
N VAL A 189 -11.47 7.22 42.68
CA VAL A 189 -12.67 7.29 41.82
C VAL A 189 -12.30 7.96 40.46
N GLY A 190 -11.60 9.08 40.49
CA GLY A 190 -11.18 9.76 39.28
C GLY A 190 -10.25 8.92 38.42
N GLY A 191 -9.31 8.17 39.05
CA GLY A 191 -8.43 7.23 38.35
C GLY A 191 -9.17 6.07 37.72
N ALA A 192 -10.15 5.49 38.43
CA ALA A 192 -10.99 4.40 37.89
C ALA A 192 -11.84 4.86 36.69
N VAL A 193 -12.46 6.05 36.78
CA VAL A 193 -13.22 6.65 35.68
C VAL A 193 -12.29 6.95 34.50
N GLY A 194 -11.10 7.55 34.76
CA GLY A 194 -10.12 7.82 33.73
C GLY A 194 -9.62 6.56 33.04
N ALA A 195 -9.37 5.50 33.79
CA ALA A 195 -8.98 4.20 33.26
C ALA A 195 -10.09 3.61 32.38
N ALA A 196 -11.34 3.67 32.84
CA ALA A 196 -12.49 3.19 32.05
C ALA A 196 -12.62 3.96 30.73
N ILE A 197 -12.52 5.29 30.76
CA ILE A 197 -12.55 6.12 29.55
C ILE A 197 -11.39 5.75 28.63
N ALA A 198 -10.16 5.62 29.15
CA ALA A 198 -8.99 5.24 28.38
C ALA A 198 -9.11 3.86 27.74
N MET A 199 -9.72 2.89 28.43
CA MET A 199 -9.97 1.54 27.91
C MET A 199 -11.06 1.51 26.85
N LEU A 200 -12.13 2.31 27.01
CA LEU A 200 -13.23 2.39 26.08
C LEU A 200 -12.91 3.23 24.86
N SER A 201 -11.94 4.16 24.96
CA SER A 201 -11.52 4.98 23.83
C SER A 201 -10.75 4.15 22.81
N ARG A 202 -11.20 4.17 21.55
CA ARG A 202 -10.47 3.56 20.44
C ARG A 202 -9.19 4.34 20.19
N GLY A 203 -8.14 3.63 19.75
CA GLY A 203 -6.89 4.28 19.28
C GLY A 203 -7.16 5.22 18.11
N ALA A 204 -6.29 6.22 17.92
CA ALA A 204 -6.42 7.13 16.81
C ALA A 204 -6.29 6.40 15.48
N ASP A 205 -7.10 6.82 14.51
CA ASP A 205 -7.01 6.37 13.13
C ASP A 205 -5.91 7.14 12.39
N VAL A 206 -5.25 6.50 11.42
CA VAL A 206 -4.44 7.22 10.43
C VAL A 206 -5.37 8.06 9.57
N ARG A 207 -5.05 9.33 9.42
CA ARG A 207 -5.79 10.26 8.58
C ARG A 207 -4.83 11.08 7.75
N LEU A 208 -4.99 11.01 6.44
CA LEU A 208 -4.26 11.80 5.46
C LEU A 208 -5.26 12.70 4.76
N GLU A 209 -5.03 14.00 4.84
CA GLU A 209 -5.91 15.00 4.21
C GLU A 209 -5.52 15.19 2.73
N PRO A 210 -6.43 15.69 1.89
CA PRO A 210 -6.06 16.16 0.55
C PRO A 210 -4.97 17.23 0.69
N GLY A 211 -3.97 17.16 -0.20
CA GLY A 211 -2.81 18.05 -0.09
C GLY A 211 -1.67 17.50 0.76
N THR A 212 -1.84 16.36 1.44
CA THR A 212 -0.74 15.72 2.17
C THR A 212 0.37 15.31 1.21
N SER A 213 1.60 15.73 1.50
CA SER A 213 2.78 15.27 0.78
C SER A 213 3.11 13.86 1.17
N VAL A 214 3.41 13.02 0.19
CA VAL A 214 3.87 11.65 0.36
C VAL A 214 5.03 11.37 -0.56
N GLU A 215 5.93 10.52 -0.16
CA GLU A 215 7.06 10.08 -0.96
C GLU A 215 6.87 8.62 -1.36
N MET A 216 6.85 8.38 -2.67
CA MET A 216 6.78 7.04 -3.25
C MET A 216 8.16 6.61 -3.70
N VAL A 217 8.50 5.34 -3.48
CA VAL A 217 9.69 4.70 -4.06
C VAL A 217 9.27 3.68 -5.12
N ILE A 218 9.98 3.69 -6.23
CA ILE A 218 9.79 2.73 -7.32
C ILE A 218 10.58 1.47 -6.98
N GLN A 219 9.89 0.33 -6.86
CA GLN A 219 10.48 -0.91 -6.34
C GLN A 219 11.32 -1.68 -7.39
N ARG A 220 11.06 -1.49 -8.65
CA ARG A 220 11.82 -2.10 -9.76
C ARG A 220 11.83 -1.20 -10.98
N GLU A 221 12.78 -1.43 -11.85
CA GLU A 221 12.96 -0.67 -13.08
C GLU A 221 11.67 -0.60 -13.91
N VAL A 222 11.36 0.58 -14.40
CA VAL A 222 10.19 0.85 -15.24
C VAL A 222 10.68 1.38 -16.59
N PRO A 223 10.57 0.59 -17.67
CA PRO A 223 10.88 1.05 -19.00
C PRO A 223 9.81 2.04 -19.48
N LEU A 224 10.26 3.14 -20.03
CA LEU A 224 9.42 4.19 -20.58
C LEU A 224 9.64 4.31 -22.09
N ASP A 225 8.59 4.56 -22.82
CA ASP A 225 8.69 4.90 -24.24
C ASP A 225 9.03 6.38 -24.39
N SER A 226 10.29 6.67 -24.67
CA SER A 226 10.79 8.04 -24.82
C SER A 226 10.12 8.82 -25.96
N SER A 227 9.55 8.13 -26.95
CA SER A 227 8.82 8.78 -28.04
C SER A 227 7.47 9.33 -27.58
N ARG A 228 6.90 8.75 -26.53
CA ARG A 228 5.63 9.16 -25.93
C ARG A 228 5.80 10.14 -24.77
N ILE A 229 6.97 10.17 -24.17
CA ILE A 229 7.32 11.17 -23.17
C ILE A 229 7.77 12.43 -23.91
N GLN A 230 6.91 13.05 -24.70
CA GLN A 230 7.14 14.40 -25.18
C GLN A 230 7.00 15.33 -23.98
N LEU A 231 8.16 15.61 -23.40
CA LEU A 231 8.29 16.59 -22.36
C LEU A 231 7.79 17.92 -22.91
N ALA A 232 6.77 18.48 -22.30
CA ALA A 232 6.36 19.85 -22.49
C ALA A 232 7.50 20.76 -22.00
N GLY A 233 8.47 20.98 -22.87
CA GLY A 233 9.67 21.79 -22.64
C GLY A 233 9.98 22.55 -23.92
N LYS A 234 9.13 23.50 -24.25
CA LYS A 234 9.44 24.63 -25.09
C LYS A 234 8.86 25.88 -24.47
#